data_94e70dd1bd62fb7849e8ca915f6d62ef
#
_entry.id   94e70dd1bd62fb7849e8ca915f6d62ef
#
_cell.length_a   1.000
_cell.length_b   1.000
_cell.length_c   1.000
_cell.angle_alpha   90.00
_cell.angle_beta   90.00
_cell.angle_gamma   90.00
#
_symmetry.space_group_name_H-M   'P 1'
#
loop_
_entity.id
_entity.type
_entity.pdbx_description
1 polymer ?
#
loop_
_entity_poly.entity_id
_entity_poly.type
_entity_poly.pdbx_seq_one_letter_code
_entity_poly.pdbx_strand_id
1 'polypeptide(L)'
;NIYKLIILKDMQDKKILVFLAKSFETMEFSVFIDVIGWARVDYGHNLFVDTCGFTENVISTFNVPVIVDENIGEINVDEYDALAIPGGFGEFGFYEEVYDERFLKLIREFNAKGKIIASICSGAFPVAKSGVLKNRKATTYHLKDGYYQKKLKEFGVNVVNEPIVVDGNIITSYCPETAPNVAFELLKMLTSEEEMTVIKKAMGF
;
A
#
# COMPACT_ATOMS: atom_id res chain seq x y z
N ASN A 1 23.65 -0.15 29.36
CA ASN A 1 23.13 1.17 29.00
C ASN A 1 21.86 0.99 28.18
N ILE A 2 20.73 0.85 28.88
CA ILE A 2 19.39 0.54 28.31
C ILE A 2 18.95 1.64 27.30
N TYR A 3 19.28 2.90 27.58
CA TYR A 3 19.00 4.02 26.66
C TYR A 3 19.72 3.87 25.29
N LYS A 4 20.91 3.33 25.27
CA LYS A 4 21.67 3.09 24.03
C LYS A 4 21.13 1.91 23.25
N LEU A 5 20.52 0.91 23.94
CA LEU A 5 19.86 -0.23 23.31
C LEU A 5 18.50 0.15 22.74
N ILE A 6 17.76 1.07 23.40
CA ILE A 6 16.46 1.58 22.90
C ILE A 6 16.69 2.42 21.65
N ILE A 7 17.68 3.32 21.65
CA ILE A 7 18.06 4.14 20.46
C ILE A 7 18.56 3.26 19.29
N LEU A 8 19.25 2.14 19.57
CA LEU A 8 19.72 1.23 18.53
C LEU A 8 18.62 0.34 17.95
N LYS A 9 17.49 0.15 18.66
CA LYS A 9 16.36 -0.66 18.19
C LYS A 9 15.49 0.12 17.20
N ASP A 10 15.52 1.46 17.24
CA ASP A 10 14.83 2.34 16.30
C ASP A 10 15.64 2.66 15.02
N MET A 11 16.84 2.11 14.89
CA MET A 11 17.73 2.37 13.75
C MET A 11 17.74 1.28 12.68
N GLN A 12 16.83 0.30 12.76
CA GLN A 12 16.74 -0.68 11.69
C GLN A 12 16.03 -0.05 10.49
N ASP A 13 16.69 -0.09 9.33
CA ASP A 13 16.10 0.32 8.07
C ASP A 13 14.81 -0.46 7.81
N LYS A 14 13.74 0.25 7.47
CA LYS A 14 12.48 -0.34 7.04
C LYS A 14 12.20 0.06 5.60
N LYS A 15 11.82 -0.91 4.79
CA LYS A 15 11.58 -0.71 3.36
C LYS A 15 10.12 -1.00 3.02
N ILE A 16 9.56 -0.12 2.24
CA ILE A 16 8.21 -0.24 1.69
C ILE A 16 8.34 -0.51 0.18
N LEU A 17 7.73 -1.58 -0.30
CA LEU A 17 7.60 -1.85 -1.71
C LEU A 17 6.29 -1.28 -2.21
N VAL A 18 6.33 -0.37 -3.17
CA VAL A 18 5.14 0.16 -3.83
C VAL A 18 5.00 -0.51 -5.20
N PHE A 19 3.97 -1.34 -5.37
CA PHE A 19 3.69 -1.98 -6.64
C PHE A 19 2.87 -1.05 -7.55
N LEU A 20 3.36 -0.84 -8.75
CA LEU A 20 2.70 -0.06 -9.80
C LEU A 20 2.27 -0.98 -10.94
N ALA A 21 0.97 -1.17 -11.08
CA ALA A 21 0.40 -1.75 -12.29
C ALA A 21 0.22 -0.68 -13.37
N LYS A 22 0.17 -1.06 -14.62
CA LYS A 22 -0.25 -0.13 -15.69
C LYS A 22 -1.59 0.50 -15.32
N SER A 23 -1.78 1.76 -15.67
CA SER A 23 -2.93 2.57 -15.32
C SER A 23 -3.19 2.76 -13.81
N PHE A 24 -2.14 2.75 -13.00
CA PHE A 24 -2.26 3.10 -11.60
C PHE A 24 -2.76 4.54 -11.41
N GLU A 25 -3.41 4.81 -10.28
CA GLU A 25 -3.87 6.17 -9.91
C GLU A 25 -2.73 6.96 -9.28
N THR A 26 -2.36 8.09 -9.90
CA THR A 26 -1.20 8.90 -9.50
C THR A 26 -1.32 9.43 -8.07
N MET A 27 -2.49 9.92 -7.66
CA MET A 27 -2.71 10.41 -6.28
C MET A 27 -2.57 9.30 -5.24
N GLU A 28 -2.95 8.08 -5.58
CA GLU A 28 -2.86 6.95 -4.68
C GLU A 28 -1.43 6.40 -4.55
N PHE A 29 -0.60 6.63 -5.57
CA PHE A 29 0.83 6.33 -5.55
C PHE A 29 1.64 7.37 -4.79
N SER A 30 1.48 8.65 -5.13
CA SER A 30 2.34 9.72 -4.64
C SER A 30 2.33 9.87 -3.12
N VAL A 31 1.23 9.56 -2.46
CA VAL A 31 1.12 9.67 -0.99
C VAL A 31 2.11 8.78 -0.25
N PHE A 32 2.42 7.60 -0.78
CA PHE A 32 3.41 6.72 -0.17
C PHE A 32 4.83 7.27 -0.30
N ILE A 33 5.13 7.88 -1.46
CA ILE A 33 6.41 8.55 -1.69
C ILE A 33 6.56 9.76 -0.76
N ASP A 34 5.53 10.63 -0.72
CA ASP A 34 5.60 11.89 0.01
C ASP A 34 5.62 11.67 1.53
N VAL A 35 4.71 10.89 2.08
CA VAL A 35 4.62 10.67 3.54
C VAL A 35 5.89 10.00 4.06
N ILE A 36 6.40 8.98 3.39
CA ILE A 36 7.64 8.30 3.79
C ILE A 36 8.85 9.21 3.55
N GLY A 37 8.84 9.98 2.47
CA GLY A 37 9.87 10.97 2.16
C GLY A 37 10.00 12.04 3.25
N TRP A 38 8.89 12.62 3.72
CA TRP A 38 8.87 13.56 4.83
C TRP A 38 9.40 12.93 6.12
N ALA A 39 8.96 11.72 6.45
CA ALA A 39 9.44 10.99 7.61
C ALA A 39 10.96 10.79 7.58
N ARG A 40 11.51 10.46 6.42
CA ARG A 40 12.93 10.21 6.23
C ARG A 40 13.75 11.48 6.25
N VAL A 41 13.40 12.47 5.42
CA VAL A 41 14.26 13.65 5.15
C VAL A 41 14.17 14.67 6.27
N ASP A 42 12.97 15.00 6.73
CA ASP A 42 12.75 16.05 7.71
C ASP A 42 12.84 15.55 9.17
N TYR A 43 12.54 14.27 9.38
CA TYR A 43 12.47 13.69 10.73
C TYR A 43 13.50 12.59 11.00
N GLY A 44 14.32 12.24 10.01
CA GLY A 44 15.45 11.34 10.18
C GLY A 44 15.10 9.87 10.44
N HIS A 45 13.88 9.44 10.07
CA HIS A 45 13.51 8.02 10.14
C HIS A 45 14.24 7.20 9.06
N ASN A 46 14.68 6.01 9.42
CA ASN A 46 15.29 5.07 8.47
C ASN A 46 14.21 4.33 7.67
N LEU A 47 13.45 5.06 6.88
CA LEU A 47 12.37 4.55 6.03
C LEU A 47 12.73 4.77 4.56
N PHE A 48 12.56 3.72 3.75
CA PHE A 48 12.88 3.72 2.34
C PHE A 48 11.71 3.19 1.51
N VAL A 49 11.58 3.68 0.30
CA VAL A 49 10.57 3.21 -0.65
C VAL A 49 11.28 2.75 -1.89
N ASP A 50 11.00 1.51 -2.31
CA ASP A 50 11.30 1.03 -3.64
C ASP A 50 9.98 0.86 -4.40
N THR A 51 9.99 1.17 -5.68
CA THR A 51 8.88 0.93 -6.60
C THR A 51 9.11 -0.33 -7.42
N CYS A 52 8.06 -1.08 -7.74
CA CYS A 52 8.18 -2.22 -8.63
C CYS A 52 7.01 -2.31 -9.61
N GLY A 53 7.25 -2.98 -10.71
CA GLY A 53 6.26 -3.21 -11.76
C GLY A 53 6.61 -4.39 -12.64
N PHE A 54 5.78 -4.66 -13.64
CA PHE A 54 6.03 -5.68 -14.65
C PHE A 54 7.00 -5.22 -15.74
N THR A 55 7.12 -3.91 -15.92
CA THR A 55 8.01 -3.25 -16.88
C THR A 55 8.77 -2.13 -16.18
N GLU A 56 9.94 -1.78 -16.72
CA GLU A 56 10.76 -0.67 -16.19
C GLU A 56 9.99 0.67 -16.20
N ASN A 57 9.20 0.93 -17.24
CA ASN A 57 8.39 2.12 -17.38
C ASN A 57 6.91 1.75 -17.21
N VAL A 58 6.30 2.22 -16.14
CA VAL A 58 4.88 2.03 -15.86
C VAL A 58 4.14 3.35 -16.08
N ILE A 59 3.06 3.31 -16.86
CA ILE A 59 2.26 4.50 -17.19
C ILE A 59 1.00 4.53 -16.32
N SER A 60 0.77 5.66 -15.64
CA SER A 60 -0.43 5.90 -14.84
C SER A 60 -1.68 6.05 -15.70
N THR A 61 -2.85 6.04 -15.07
CA THR A 61 -4.14 6.29 -15.74
C THR A 61 -4.13 7.57 -16.59
N PHE A 62 -3.47 8.62 -16.11
CA PHE A 62 -3.44 9.91 -16.78
C PHE A 62 -2.09 10.21 -17.46
N ASN A 63 -1.45 9.18 -17.99
CA ASN A 63 -0.23 9.25 -18.81
C ASN A 63 1.01 9.83 -18.10
N VAL A 64 1.13 9.65 -16.80
CA VAL A 64 2.37 9.96 -16.07
C VAL A 64 3.27 8.72 -16.09
N PRO A 65 4.45 8.75 -16.73
CA PRO A 65 5.39 7.65 -16.71
C PRO A 65 6.17 7.65 -15.39
N VAL A 66 6.36 6.47 -14.82
CA VAL A 66 7.23 6.21 -13.67
C VAL A 66 8.23 5.13 -14.05
N ILE A 67 9.51 5.41 -13.87
CA ILE A 67 10.56 4.41 -13.94
C ILE A 67 10.61 3.74 -12.57
N VAL A 68 10.36 2.43 -12.52
CA VAL A 68 10.38 1.67 -11.26
C VAL A 68 11.79 1.17 -10.95
N ASP A 69 12.05 0.98 -9.65
CA ASP A 69 13.35 0.53 -9.16
C ASP A 69 13.58 -0.96 -9.42
N GLU A 70 12.51 -1.78 -9.31
CA GLU A 70 12.60 -3.22 -9.29
C GLU A 70 11.59 -3.89 -10.25
N ASN A 71 11.94 -5.05 -10.77
CA ASN A 71 11.00 -5.90 -11.51
C ASN A 71 10.28 -6.85 -10.54
N ILE A 72 8.98 -7.07 -10.77
CA ILE A 72 8.14 -7.93 -9.92
C ILE A 72 8.70 -9.36 -9.78
N GLY A 73 9.42 -9.86 -10.78
CA GLY A 73 10.03 -11.20 -10.76
C GLY A 73 11.31 -11.32 -9.91
N GLU A 74 11.87 -10.21 -9.46
CA GLU A 74 13.15 -10.15 -8.75
C GLU A 74 13.00 -9.77 -7.27
N ILE A 75 11.76 -9.57 -6.78
CA ILE A 75 11.48 -9.14 -5.41
C ILE A 75 11.80 -10.24 -4.39
N ASN A 76 12.70 -9.92 -3.46
CA ASN A 76 12.90 -10.68 -2.25
C ASN A 76 12.07 -10.07 -1.10
N VAL A 77 10.97 -10.74 -0.72
CA VAL A 77 10.04 -10.24 0.33
C VAL A 77 10.73 -10.00 1.66
N ASP A 78 11.82 -10.71 1.97
CA ASP A 78 12.54 -10.56 3.23
C ASP A 78 13.18 -9.18 3.41
N GLU A 79 13.44 -8.47 2.33
CA GLU A 79 14.03 -7.13 2.35
C GLU A 79 13.02 -6.01 2.64
N TYR A 80 11.72 -6.32 2.68
CA TYR A 80 10.66 -5.34 2.84
C TYR A 80 9.85 -5.56 4.12
N ASP A 81 9.32 -4.49 4.68
CA ASP A 81 8.43 -4.49 5.86
C ASP A 81 6.96 -4.30 5.48
N ALA A 82 6.71 -3.70 4.33
CA ALA A 82 5.36 -3.42 3.84
C ALA A 82 5.27 -3.47 2.31
N LEU A 83 4.07 -3.80 1.83
CA LEU A 83 3.64 -3.69 0.44
C LEU A 83 2.54 -2.65 0.34
N ALA A 84 2.70 -1.65 -0.52
CA ALA A 84 1.69 -0.65 -0.82
C ALA A 84 1.15 -0.84 -2.25
N ILE A 85 -0.17 -0.76 -2.41
CA ILE A 85 -0.87 -1.06 -3.66
C ILE A 85 -1.83 0.08 -3.99
N PRO A 86 -1.43 1.05 -4.81
CA PRO A 86 -2.34 2.02 -5.40
C PRO A 86 -3.40 1.31 -6.25
N GLY A 87 -4.60 1.86 -6.30
CA GLY A 87 -5.59 1.43 -7.27
C GLY A 87 -5.29 1.92 -8.67
N GLY A 88 -6.21 1.68 -9.57
CA GLY A 88 -6.11 2.08 -10.97
C GLY A 88 -7.39 1.80 -11.73
N PHE A 89 -7.39 2.10 -13.02
CA PHE A 89 -8.56 2.03 -13.88
C PHE A 89 -8.56 0.76 -14.73
N GLY A 90 -9.56 -0.10 -14.51
CA GLY A 90 -9.72 -1.36 -15.25
C GLY A 90 -9.88 -1.18 -16.75
N GLU A 91 -10.45 -0.06 -17.19
CA GLU A 91 -10.64 0.31 -18.59
C GLU A 91 -9.32 0.41 -19.37
N PHE A 92 -8.20 0.66 -18.66
CA PHE A 92 -6.86 0.80 -19.24
C PHE A 92 -5.94 -0.38 -18.88
N GLY A 93 -6.52 -1.50 -18.44
CA GLY A 93 -5.80 -2.76 -18.24
C GLY A 93 -5.22 -2.98 -16.85
N PHE A 94 -5.62 -2.22 -15.84
CA PHE A 94 -5.16 -2.38 -14.46
C PHE A 94 -5.29 -3.82 -13.95
N TYR A 95 -6.46 -4.47 -14.18
CA TYR A 95 -6.71 -5.82 -13.70
C TYR A 95 -5.91 -6.91 -14.42
N GLU A 96 -5.39 -6.64 -15.62
CA GLU A 96 -4.54 -7.60 -16.34
C GLU A 96 -3.23 -7.86 -15.56
N GLU A 97 -2.66 -6.81 -14.96
CA GLU A 97 -1.43 -6.93 -14.19
C GLU A 97 -1.67 -7.28 -12.73
N VAL A 98 -2.66 -6.64 -12.06
CA VAL A 98 -2.87 -6.91 -10.62
C VAL A 98 -3.44 -8.32 -10.36
N TYR A 99 -3.98 -9.00 -11.37
CA TYR A 99 -4.42 -10.39 -11.27
C TYR A 99 -3.40 -11.39 -11.79
N ASP A 100 -2.23 -10.96 -12.25
CA ASP A 100 -1.14 -11.87 -12.62
C ASP A 100 -0.68 -12.66 -11.40
N GLU A 101 -0.51 -13.96 -11.56
CA GLU A 101 -0.18 -14.88 -10.46
C GLU A 101 1.14 -14.52 -9.75
N ARG A 102 2.09 -13.91 -10.44
CA ARG A 102 3.35 -13.43 -9.83
C ARG A 102 3.07 -12.39 -8.75
N PHE A 103 2.16 -11.45 -9.01
CA PHE A 103 1.77 -10.44 -8.03
C PHE A 103 0.88 -11.03 -6.92
N LEU A 104 -0.08 -11.89 -7.26
CA LEU A 104 -0.91 -12.57 -6.25
C LEU A 104 -0.06 -13.42 -5.30
N LYS A 105 0.96 -14.10 -5.81
CA LYS A 105 1.93 -14.84 -4.99
C LYS A 105 2.69 -13.90 -4.04
N LEU A 106 3.18 -12.76 -4.55
CA LEU A 106 3.86 -11.76 -3.75
C LEU A 106 2.99 -11.27 -2.58
N ILE A 107 1.71 -10.96 -2.82
CA ILE A 107 0.76 -10.57 -1.78
C ILE A 107 0.64 -11.65 -0.69
N ARG A 108 0.50 -12.92 -1.12
CA ARG A 108 0.43 -14.05 -0.16
C ARG A 108 1.70 -14.18 0.68
N GLU A 109 2.87 -13.98 0.09
CA GLU A 109 4.16 -14.04 0.78
C GLU A 109 4.29 -12.92 1.82
N PHE A 110 3.94 -11.68 1.50
CA PHE A 110 3.90 -10.58 2.47
C PHE A 110 2.98 -10.91 3.64
N ASN A 111 1.76 -11.39 3.36
CA ASN A 111 0.81 -11.75 4.40
C ASN A 111 1.29 -12.93 5.25
N ALA A 112 1.86 -13.97 4.66
CA ALA A 112 2.36 -15.14 5.37
C ALA A 112 3.49 -14.80 6.36
N LYS A 113 4.28 -13.76 6.04
CA LYS A 113 5.33 -13.23 6.91
C LYS A 113 4.82 -12.16 7.90
N GLY A 114 3.51 -11.91 7.96
CA GLY A 114 2.90 -10.91 8.83
C GLY A 114 3.26 -9.46 8.49
N LYS A 115 3.78 -9.22 7.29
CA LYS A 115 4.17 -7.88 6.83
C LYS A 115 2.95 -7.06 6.46
N ILE A 116 3.08 -5.73 6.52
CA ILE A 116 1.95 -4.82 6.28
C ILE A 116 1.60 -4.81 4.79
N ILE A 117 0.30 -4.82 4.49
CA ILE A 117 -0.24 -4.61 3.15
C ILE A 117 -1.20 -3.43 3.21
N ALA A 118 -0.87 -2.35 2.50
CA ALA A 118 -1.68 -1.14 2.42
C ALA A 118 -2.22 -0.97 0.99
N SER A 119 -3.53 -0.98 0.82
CA SER A 119 -4.15 -0.83 -0.50
C SER A 119 -5.19 0.29 -0.51
N ILE A 120 -5.33 0.94 -1.64
CA ILE A 120 -6.26 2.06 -1.84
C ILE A 120 -7.20 1.70 -2.99
N CYS A 121 -8.50 2.02 -2.85
CA CYS A 121 -9.48 1.93 -3.93
C CYS A 121 -9.53 0.51 -4.53
N SER A 122 -9.37 0.40 -5.86
CA SER A 122 -9.30 -0.87 -6.58
C SER A 122 -8.07 -1.72 -6.25
N GLY A 123 -7.08 -1.17 -5.55
CA GLY A 123 -5.94 -1.92 -5.02
C GLY A 123 -6.31 -3.03 -4.02
N ALA A 124 -7.51 -2.98 -3.44
CA ALA A 124 -8.03 -4.07 -2.60
C ALA A 124 -8.36 -5.35 -3.38
N PHE A 125 -8.62 -5.26 -4.68
CA PHE A 125 -9.02 -6.41 -5.49
C PHE A 125 -7.92 -7.48 -5.64
N PRO A 126 -6.66 -7.17 -5.95
CA PRO A 126 -5.62 -8.17 -5.96
C PRO A 126 -5.41 -8.83 -4.59
N VAL A 127 -5.56 -8.08 -3.50
CA VAL A 127 -5.47 -8.64 -2.14
C VAL A 127 -6.60 -9.63 -1.89
N ALA A 128 -7.82 -9.33 -2.35
CA ALA A 128 -8.96 -10.23 -2.27
C ALA A 128 -8.78 -11.46 -3.20
N LYS A 129 -8.35 -11.24 -4.44
CA LYS A 129 -8.11 -12.29 -5.43
C LYS A 129 -7.03 -13.28 -5.00
N SER A 130 -6.00 -12.82 -4.28
CA SER A 130 -4.96 -13.67 -3.70
C SER A 130 -5.47 -14.63 -2.61
N GLY A 131 -6.69 -14.38 -2.09
CA GLY A 131 -7.29 -15.13 -0.99
C GLY A 131 -6.99 -14.55 0.40
N VAL A 132 -6.10 -13.57 0.51
CA VAL A 132 -5.64 -13.00 1.79
C VAL A 132 -6.76 -12.29 2.55
N LEU A 133 -7.76 -11.71 1.86
CA LEU A 133 -8.89 -11.03 2.50
C LEU A 133 -10.08 -11.95 2.82
N LYS A 134 -10.02 -13.25 2.54
CA LYS A 134 -11.12 -14.16 2.84
C LYS A 134 -11.44 -14.17 4.34
N ASN A 135 -12.70 -13.90 4.69
CA ASN A 135 -13.20 -13.78 6.06
C ASN A 135 -12.62 -12.59 6.87
N ARG A 136 -11.87 -11.69 6.24
CA ARG A 136 -11.33 -10.47 6.88
C ARG A 136 -12.20 -9.27 6.56
N LYS A 137 -12.13 -8.24 7.43
CA LYS A 137 -12.76 -6.95 7.19
C LYS A 137 -11.94 -6.16 6.17
N ALA A 138 -12.61 -5.59 5.17
CA ALA A 138 -11.97 -4.72 4.19
C ALA A 138 -12.98 -3.81 3.51
N THR A 139 -12.48 -2.83 2.78
CA THR A 139 -13.27 -1.95 1.93
C THR A 139 -12.59 -1.71 0.59
N THR A 140 -13.27 -1.04 -0.30
CA THR A 140 -12.79 -0.58 -1.61
C THR A 140 -13.63 0.61 -2.06
N TYR A 141 -13.45 1.08 -3.28
CA TYR A 141 -14.22 2.18 -3.86
C TYR A 141 -15.73 2.02 -3.61
N HIS A 142 -16.32 3.02 -2.96
CA HIS A 142 -17.67 2.92 -2.38
C HIS A 142 -18.76 3.60 -3.22
N LEU A 143 -18.38 4.50 -4.14
CA LEU A 143 -19.31 5.21 -5.02
C LEU A 143 -19.87 4.29 -6.12
N LYS A 144 -20.62 4.83 -7.07
CA LYS A 144 -21.31 4.05 -8.11
C LYS A 144 -22.24 2.97 -7.51
N ASP A 145 -23.11 3.39 -6.57
CA ASP A 145 -24.08 2.51 -5.89
C ASP A 145 -23.43 1.30 -5.19
N GLY A 146 -22.19 1.46 -4.72
CA GLY A 146 -21.45 0.39 -4.04
C GLY A 146 -21.08 -0.80 -4.95
N TYR A 147 -21.06 -0.59 -6.26
CA TYR A 147 -20.79 -1.66 -7.21
C TYR A 147 -19.50 -2.43 -6.88
N TYR A 148 -18.40 -1.71 -6.64
CA TYR A 148 -17.12 -2.34 -6.34
C TYR A 148 -17.10 -3.03 -4.97
N GLN A 149 -17.78 -2.49 -3.97
CA GLN A 149 -17.92 -3.14 -2.67
C GLN A 149 -18.72 -4.46 -2.78
N LYS A 150 -19.79 -4.49 -3.60
CA LYS A 150 -20.51 -5.73 -3.89
C LYS A 150 -19.60 -6.76 -4.59
N LYS A 151 -18.79 -6.32 -5.54
CA LYS A 151 -17.80 -7.19 -6.21
C LYS A 151 -16.72 -7.70 -5.25
N LEU A 152 -16.21 -6.87 -4.35
CA LEU A 152 -15.24 -7.28 -3.36
C LEU A 152 -15.80 -8.38 -2.45
N LYS A 153 -17.07 -8.30 -2.10
CA LYS A 153 -17.77 -9.31 -1.28
C LYS A 153 -17.79 -10.70 -1.94
N GLU A 154 -17.80 -10.77 -3.28
CA GLU A 154 -17.81 -12.05 -4.02
C GLU A 154 -16.54 -12.88 -3.75
N PHE A 155 -15.44 -12.26 -3.28
CA PHE A 155 -14.22 -12.94 -2.85
C PHE A 155 -14.27 -13.49 -1.41
N GLY A 156 -15.42 -13.44 -0.75
CA GLY A 156 -15.57 -13.89 0.65
C GLY A 156 -15.05 -12.88 1.68
N VAL A 157 -14.96 -11.60 1.29
CA VAL A 157 -14.53 -10.50 2.16
C VAL A 157 -15.71 -10.03 3.02
N ASN A 158 -15.47 -9.75 4.29
CA ASN A 158 -16.41 -9.04 5.17
C ASN A 158 -16.31 -7.55 4.88
N VAL A 159 -17.03 -7.09 3.86
CA VAL A 159 -16.95 -5.70 3.40
C VAL A 159 -17.57 -4.76 4.43
N VAL A 160 -16.80 -3.75 4.83
CA VAL A 160 -17.21 -2.69 5.76
C VAL A 160 -17.29 -1.37 4.99
N ASN A 161 -18.37 -0.63 5.20
CA ASN A 161 -18.58 0.67 4.55
C ASN A 161 -17.97 1.81 5.41
N GLU A 162 -16.64 1.79 5.52
CA GLU A 162 -15.85 2.78 6.24
C GLU A 162 -14.72 3.31 5.33
N PRO A 163 -14.32 4.58 5.46
CA PRO A 163 -13.31 5.18 4.60
C PRO A 163 -11.98 4.43 4.59
N ILE A 164 -11.55 3.95 5.76
CA ILE A 164 -10.34 3.14 5.96
C ILE A 164 -10.69 1.99 6.89
N VAL A 165 -10.27 0.79 6.52
CA VAL A 165 -10.41 -0.41 7.33
C VAL A 165 -9.05 -1.01 7.57
N VAL A 166 -8.71 -1.21 8.84
CA VAL A 166 -7.52 -1.92 9.28
C VAL A 166 -7.96 -3.25 9.90
N ASP A 167 -7.45 -4.35 9.36
CA ASP A 167 -7.66 -5.69 9.90
C ASP A 167 -6.30 -6.39 10.03
N GLY A 168 -5.78 -6.39 11.26
CA GLY A 168 -4.44 -6.91 11.56
C GLY A 168 -3.36 -6.14 10.79
N ASN A 169 -2.69 -6.83 9.88
CA ASN A 169 -1.63 -6.26 9.06
C ASN A 169 -2.10 -5.67 7.72
N ILE A 170 -3.40 -5.59 7.47
CA ILE A 170 -3.93 -5.12 6.18
C ILE A 170 -4.73 -3.84 6.35
N ILE A 171 -4.41 -2.86 5.51
CA ILE A 171 -5.11 -1.58 5.39
C ILE A 171 -5.80 -1.57 4.01
N THR A 172 -7.09 -1.23 3.98
CA THR A 172 -7.85 -0.99 2.75
C THR A 172 -8.61 0.32 2.85
N SER A 173 -8.93 0.97 1.74
CA SER A 173 -9.64 2.25 1.75
C SER A 173 -10.49 2.48 0.51
N TYR A 174 -11.29 3.56 0.55
CA TYR A 174 -12.27 3.88 -0.48
C TYR A 174 -11.70 4.31 -1.84
N CYS A 175 -10.88 5.37 -1.87
CA CYS A 175 -10.65 6.15 -3.09
C CYS A 175 -9.47 7.13 -2.91
N PRO A 176 -9.09 7.92 -3.94
CA PRO A 176 -7.99 8.88 -3.86
C PRO A 176 -8.09 9.84 -2.67
N GLU A 177 -9.30 10.24 -2.27
CA GLU A 177 -9.50 11.13 -1.11
C GLU A 177 -8.96 10.52 0.20
N THR A 178 -9.03 9.20 0.37
CA THR A 178 -8.51 8.52 1.56
C THR A 178 -7.02 8.23 1.51
N ALA A 179 -6.37 8.43 0.36
CA ALA A 179 -4.98 8.03 0.12
C ALA A 179 -3.97 8.61 1.13
N PRO A 180 -3.99 9.90 1.48
CA PRO A 180 -3.07 10.44 2.49
C PRO A 180 -3.19 9.72 3.84
N ASN A 181 -4.42 9.46 4.28
CA ASN A 181 -4.67 8.80 5.56
C ASN A 181 -4.25 7.33 5.57
N VAL A 182 -4.28 6.63 4.43
CA VAL A 182 -3.70 5.28 4.30
C VAL A 182 -2.19 5.32 4.47
N ALA A 183 -1.51 6.29 3.85
CA ALA A 183 -0.07 6.44 3.99
C ALA A 183 0.32 6.82 5.44
N PHE A 184 -0.47 7.65 6.13
CA PHE A 184 -0.27 7.93 7.56
C PHE A 184 -0.52 6.70 8.43
N GLU A 185 -1.54 5.89 8.16
CA GLU A 185 -1.76 4.65 8.90
C GLU A 185 -0.62 3.66 8.69
N LEU A 186 -0.12 3.52 7.47
CA LEU A 186 1.08 2.74 7.18
C LEU A 186 2.29 3.26 7.96
N LEU A 187 2.54 4.57 7.96
CA LEU A 187 3.63 5.19 8.73
C LEU A 187 3.50 4.90 10.23
N LYS A 188 2.29 5.03 10.79
CA LYS A 188 2.00 4.69 12.18
C LYS A 188 2.34 3.23 12.50
N MET A 189 1.98 2.30 11.65
CA MET A 189 2.28 0.87 11.83
C MET A 189 3.78 0.57 11.72
N LEU A 190 4.52 1.35 10.93
CA LEU A 190 5.97 1.21 10.77
C LEU A 190 6.76 1.90 11.90
N THR A 191 6.19 2.92 12.54
CA THR A 191 6.83 3.75 13.57
C THR A 191 6.00 3.76 14.85
N SER A 192 5.26 4.84 15.09
CA SER A 192 4.31 5.01 16.20
C SER A 192 3.23 6.03 15.84
N GLU A 193 2.18 6.09 16.65
CA GLU A 193 1.13 7.10 16.50
C GLU A 193 1.67 8.51 16.75
N GLU A 194 2.62 8.67 17.67
CA GLU A 194 3.24 9.97 17.97
C GLU A 194 4.03 10.49 16.78
N GLU A 195 4.89 9.67 16.19
CA GLU A 195 5.71 10.02 15.03
C GLU A 195 4.82 10.33 13.82
N MET A 196 3.83 9.49 13.53
CA MET A 196 2.85 9.75 12.48
C MET A 196 2.14 11.08 12.68
N THR A 197 1.71 11.40 13.90
CA THR A 197 0.99 12.65 14.21
C THR A 197 1.87 13.88 13.98
N VAL A 198 3.14 13.81 14.36
CA VAL A 198 4.11 14.90 14.14
C VAL A 198 4.29 15.15 12.64
N ILE A 199 4.51 14.09 11.86
CA ILE A 199 4.75 14.19 10.41
C ILE A 199 3.49 14.66 9.69
N LYS A 200 2.32 14.10 10.02
CA LYS A 200 1.03 14.52 9.48
C LYS A 200 0.78 16.01 9.66
N LYS A 201 1.03 16.53 10.87
CA LYS A 201 0.90 17.95 11.18
C LYS A 201 1.91 18.81 10.40
N ALA A 202 3.14 18.36 10.24
CA ALA A 202 4.16 19.06 9.48
C ALA A 202 3.82 19.16 7.99
N MET A 203 3.16 18.14 7.44
CA MET A 203 2.63 18.15 6.08
C MET A 203 1.37 19.00 5.88
N GLY A 204 0.80 19.54 6.97
CA GLY A 204 -0.36 20.45 6.95
C GLY A 204 -1.73 19.79 7.05
N PHE A 205 -1.80 18.51 7.44
CA PHE A 205 -3.05 17.75 7.63
C PHE A 205 -3.60 17.85 9.06
#